data_cfbaaa8e13531aafb61604167d20bde8
#
_entry.id   cfbaaa8e13531aafb61604167d20bde8
#
_cell.length_a   1.000
_cell.length_b   1.000
_cell.length_c   1.000
_cell.angle_alpha   90.00
_cell.angle_beta   90.00
_cell.angle_gamma   90.00
#
_symmetry.space_group_name_H-M   'P 1'
#
loop_
_entity.id
_entity.type
_entity.pdbx_description
1 polymer ?
#
loop_
_entity_poly.entity_id
_entity_poly.type
_entity_poly.pdbx_seq_one_letter_code
_entity_poly.pdbx_strand_id
1 'polypeptide(L)'
;VRSLALLVQDPSFAATTPARLRALVGAILLIAVAWSLSTNRARISWRVVGWGLGLQLAFALLVLQTPMGVTFFEGMNGLVRAVLGYAEQGGRFIFGNLVSDNVPIGTLDANQNFIATPGAVARTGAFFAFRIFPNIIFVACLMTVLYHLGIMQRVVRGAAWVMQRTMRTSGAETLCAASNIFVGLMESPLVVKPFIAKMTESELMAIMTAGMATISGGVLAAYAGMMLPYQPEAAGHLIAASIMSAPAAFVMAKLLVPETGEPATSGTLDVEAERPDVNVIDAAARGAAEGLRLALVVAAMLIAFVALISLANGVVGWAGGLVGFESLTIDGILGSLLAPVAWMLGVPWTDAGLVGQMIGVDLVLNEFVAFVQLEAALGGGAALDERSLIIAIYALATFANFGSVAMTVAGVGEIAPERRHDLARLGVKAMFAGMLAALLTAAFAGMLV
;
A
#
# COMPACT_ATOMS: atom_id res chain seq x y z
N VAL A 1 13.79 17.60 -21.61
CA VAL A 1 12.39 17.65 -22.06
C VAL A 1 12.26 16.80 -23.30
N ARG A 2 11.96 15.49 -23.16
CA ARG A 2 11.49 14.71 -24.32
C ARG A 2 10.11 15.26 -24.65
N SER A 3 9.97 15.93 -25.78
CA SER A 3 8.66 16.35 -26.26
C SER A 3 7.81 15.09 -26.51
N LEU A 4 6.49 15.19 -26.34
CA LEU A 4 5.56 14.07 -26.62
C LEU A 4 5.82 13.43 -27.99
N ALA A 5 6.31 14.22 -28.98
CA ALA A 5 6.71 13.76 -30.30
C ALA A 5 7.93 12.84 -30.30
N LEU A 6 8.88 13.01 -29.36
CA LEU A 6 10.05 12.13 -29.23
C LEU A 6 9.69 10.81 -28.53
N LEU A 7 8.72 10.84 -27.58
CA LEU A 7 8.20 9.63 -26.94
C LEU A 7 7.47 8.72 -27.95
N VAL A 8 6.75 9.28 -28.90
CA VAL A 8 6.05 8.51 -29.96
C VAL A 8 7.02 7.89 -30.96
N GLN A 9 8.23 8.43 -31.11
CA GLN A 9 9.27 7.91 -32.00
C GLN A 9 10.22 6.91 -31.33
N ASP A 10 10.12 6.70 -30.03
CA ASP A 10 10.91 5.69 -29.33
C ASP A 10 10.39 4.28 -29.68
N PRO A 11 11.24 3.40 -30.23
CA PRO A 11 10.82 2.02 -30.57
C PRO A 11 10.27 1.24 -29.36
N SER A 12 10.73 1.53 -28.14
CA SER A 12 10.24 0.92 -26.90
C SER A 12 8.81 1.37 -26.61
N PHE A 13 8.44 2.61 -26.93
CA PHE A 13 7.08 3.11 -26.79
C PHE A 13 6.10 2.35 -27.72
N ALA A 14 6.49 2.13 -28.96
CA ALA A 14 5.68 1.39 -29.93
C ALA A 14 5.46 -0.07 -29.49
N ALA A 15 6.49 -0.71 -28.94
CA ALA A 15 6.43 -2.07 -28.45
C ALA A 15 5.48 -2.21 -27.22
N THR A 16 5.38 -1.18 -26.36
CA THR A 16 4.53 -1.19 -25.15
C THR A 16 3.12 -0.63 -25.41
N THR A 17 2.84 0.00 -26.56
CA THR A 17 1.54 0.61 -26.89
C THR A 17 0.35 -0.34 -26.68
N PRO A 18 0.37 -1.64 -27.12
CA PRO A 18 -0.74 -2.54 -26.86
C PRO A 18 -0.98 -2.80 -25.37
N ALA A 19 0.08 -2.86 -24.55
CA ALA A 19 -0.01 -3.04 -23.12
C ALA A 19 -0.61 -1.80 -22.43
N ARG A 20 -0.23 -0.61 -22.85
CA ARG A 20 -0.77 0.68 -22.37
C ARG A 20 -2.26 0.82 -22.69
N LEU A 21 -2.67 0.45 -23.90
CA LEU A 21 -4.10 0.44 -24.30
C LEU A 21 -4.90 -0.58 -23.48
N ARG A 22 -4.34 -1.76 -23.19
CA ARG A 22 -4.98 -2.71 -22.28
C ARG A 22 -5.17 -2.15 -20.88
N ALA A 23 -4.16 -1.47 -20.33
CA ALA A 23 -4.27 -0.82 -19.03
C ALA A 23 -5.36 0.26 -19.00
N LEU A 24 -5.52 1.02 -20.08
CA LEU A 24 -6.64 1.96 -20.23
C LEU A 24 -8.00 1.23 -20.24
N VAL A 25 -8.11 0.17 -21.00
CA VAL A 25 -9.34 -0.66 -21.03
C VAL A 25 -9.60 -1.25 -19.63
N GLY A 26 -8.56 -1.74 -18.96
CA GLY A 26 -8.64 -2.23 -17.57
C GLY A 26 -9.17 -1.16 -16.60
N ALA A 27 -8.64 0.07 -16.68
CA ALA A 27 -9.14 1.18 -15.87
C ALA A 27 -10.63 1.46 -16.11
N ILE A 28 -11.06 1.48 -17.37
CA ILE A 28 -12.47 1.66 -17.74
C ILE A 28 -13.35 0.53 -17.19
N LEU A 29 -12.87 -0.72 -17.29
CA LEU A 29 -13.60 -1.88 -16.79
C LEU A 29 -13.74 -1.86 -15.27
N LEU A 30 -12.68 -1.47 -14.52
CA LEU A 30 -12.73 -1.32 -13.07
C LEU A 30 -13.77 -0.27 -12.64
N ILE A 31 -13.84 0.87 -13.34
CA ILE A 31 -14.85 1.89 -13.13
C ILE A 31 -16.26 1.36 -13.47
N ALA A 32 -16.39 0.63 -14.56
CA ALA A 32 -17.67 0.03 -14.97
C ALA A 32 -18.15 -1.02 -13.95
N VAL A 33 -17.26 -1.82 -13.39
CA VAL A 33 -17.57 -2.76 -12.29
C VAL A 33 -18.07 -2.00 -11.07
N ALA A 34 -17.35 -0.95 -10.61
CA ALA A 34 -17.80 -0.13 -9.49
C ALA A 34 -19.16 0.52 -9.76
N TRP A 35 -19.37 1.05 -10.96
CA TRP A 35 -20.65 1.62 -11.39
C TRP A 35 -21.79 0.58 -11.42
N SER A 36 -21.51 -0.62 -11.90
CA SER A 36 -22.50 -1.70 -11.97
C SER A 36 -22.99 -2.15 -10.59
N LEU A 37 -22.10 -2.15 -9.60
CA LEU A 37 -22.36 -2.51 -8.21
C LEU A 37 -22.86 -1.34 -7.34
N SER A 38 -23.11 -0.18 -7.92
CA SER A 38 -23.60 1.01 -7.24
C SER A 38 -24.96 0.78 -6.56
N THR A 39 -25.09 1.23 -5.33
CA THR A 39 -26.36 1.19 -4.59
C THR A 39 -27.40 2.17 -5.13
N ASN A 40 -26.96 3.28 -5.75
CA ASN A 40 -27.86 4.29 -6.33
C ASN A 40 -27.18 5.04 -7.49
N ARG A 41 -27.27 4.46 -8.70
CA ARG A 41 -26.64 5.03 -9.90
C ARG A 41 -27.09 6.46 -10.25
N ALA A 42 -28.32 6.82 -9.91
CA ALA A 42 -28.87 8.15 -10.22
C ALA A 42 -28.26 9.27 -9.35
N ARG A 43 -27.70 8.93 -8.20
CA ARG A 43 -27.09 9.87 -7.25
C ARG A 43 -25.56 9.95 -7.36
N ILE A 44 -24.95 9.28 -8.32
CA ILE A 44 -23.51 9.34 -8.53
C ILE A 44 -23.06 10.76 -8.85
N SER A 45 -22.14 11.27 -8.07
CA SER A 45 -21.49 12.56 -8.31
C SER A 45 -20.39 12.41 -9.36
N TRP A 46 -20.72 12.64 -10.64
CA TRP A 46 -19.75 12.61 -11.73
C TRP A 46 -18.63 13.62 -11.58
N ARG A 47 -18.86 14.66 -10.76
CA ARG A 47 -17.80 15.61 -10.39
C ARG A 47 -16.71 14.94 -9.56
N VAL A 48 -17.06 14.14 -8.56
CA VAL A 48 -16.09 13.38 -7.76
C VAL A 48 -15.33 12.40 -8.64
N VAL A 49 -16.04 11.67 -9.51
CA VAL A 49 -15.42 10.71 -10.43
C VAL A 49 -14.45 11.43 -11.38
N GLY A 50 -14.89 12.49 -12.05
CA GLY A 50 -14.07 13.20 -13.03
C GLY A 50 -12.85 13.87 -12.42
N TRP A 51 -13.00 14.57 -11.27
CA TRP A 51 -11.87 15.19 -10.60
C TRP A 51 -10.95 14.18 -9.92
N GLY A 52 -11.49 13.09 -9.35
CA GLY A 52 -10.68 12.04 -8.76
C GLY A 52 -9.77 11.35 -9.79
N LEU A 53 -10.34 10.98 -10.94
CA LEU A 53 -9.57 10.44 -12.08
C LEU A 53 -8.59 11.48 -12.64
N GLY A 54 -9.02 12.76 -12.74
CA GLY A 54 -8.19 13.85 -13.21
C GLY A 54 -6.97 14.11 -12.32
N LEU A 55 -7.18 14.14 -10.99
CA LEU A 55 -6.08 14.30 -10.02
C LEU A 55 -5.12 13.12 -10.07
N GLN A 56 -5.67 11.90 -10.13
CA GLN A 56 -4.86 10.68 -10.24
C GLN A 56 -4.00 10.68 -11.51
N LEU A 57 -4.60 10.98 -12.66
CA LEU A 57 -3.90 11.04 -13.94
C LEU A 57 -2.87 12.19 -13.96
N ALA A 58 -3.24 13.37 -13.48
CA ALA A 58 -2.35 14.53 -13.44
C ALA A 58 -1.11 14.24 -12.57
N PHE A 59 -1.30 13.63 -11.40
CA PHE A 59 -0.20 13.24 -10.53
C PHE A 59 0.65 12.13 -11.16
N ALA A 60 0.02 11.10 -11.75
CA ALA A 60 0.72 10.03 -12.45
C ALA A 60 1.57 10.56 -13.61
N LEU A 61 1.01 11.45 -14.45
CA LEU A 61 1.77 12.09 -15.55
C LEU A 61 2.93 12.93 -15.00
N LEU A 62 2.69 13.72 -13.96
CA LEU A 62 3.73 14.55 -13.34
C LEU A 62 4.87 13.70 -12.80
N VAL A 63 4.56 12.61 -12.11
CA VAL A 63 5.56 11.79 -11.40
C VAL A 63 6.24 10.80 -12.35
N LEU A 64 5.49 10.17 -13.29
CA LEU A 64 6.04 9.10 -14.14
C LEU A 64 6.57 9.61 -15.49
N GLN A 65 6.20 10.83 -15.94
CA GLN A 65 6.50 11.28 -17.29
C GLN A 65 7.25 12.63 -17.38
N THR A 66 7.55 13.27 -16.23
CA THR A 66 8.22 14.58 -16.24
C THR A 66 9.56 14.57 -15.52
N PRO A 67 10.46 15.52 -15.82
CA PRO A 67 11.70 15.70 -15.04
C PRO A 67 11.47 15.96 -13.56
N MET A 68 10.32 16.56 -13.19
CA MET A 68 9.93 16.73 -11.78
C MET A 68 9.72 15.37 -11.11
N GLY A 69 9.22 14.38 -11.85
CA GLY A 69 9.07 13.01 -11.36
C GLY A 69 10.42 12.37 -11.05
N VAL A 70 11.42 12.53 -11.91
CA VAL A 70 12.77 12.04 -11.63
C VAL A 70 13.30 12.62 -10.32
N THR A 71 13.20 13.95 -10.14
CA THR A 71 13.60 14.61 -8.88
C THR A 71 12.78 14.12 -7.69
N PHE A 72 11.48 13.87 -7.88
CA PHE A 72 10.61 13.29 -6.84
C PHE A 72 11.09 11.88 -6.45
N PHE A 73 11.34 11.00 -7.42
CA PHE A 73 11.83 9.65 -7.16
C PHE A 73 13.20 9.67 -6.48
N GLU A 74 14.17 10.44 -7.00
CA GLU A 74 15.50 10.59 -6.39
C GLU A 74 15.39 11.09 -4.94
N GLY A 75 14.56 12.12 -4.70
CA GLY A 75 14.34 12.68 -3.37
C GLY A 75 13.69 11.68 -2.41
N MET A 76 12.63 11.00 -2.84
CA MET A 76 11.92 10.03 -2.01
C MET A 76 12.75 8.77 -1.73
N ASN A 77 13.42 8.25 -2.76
CA ASN A 77 14.33 7.12 -2.59
C ASN A 77 15.51 7.47 -1.69
N GLY A 78 16.09 8.68 -1.86
CA GLY A 78 17.14 9.20 -0.98
C GLY A 78 16.68 9.32 0.47
N LEU A 79 15.50 9.87 0.69
CA LEU A 79 14.89 9.99 2.03
C LEU A 79 14.67 8.63 2.67
N VAL A 80 14.02 7.70 1.96
CA VAL A 80 13.71 6.36 2.50
C VAL A 80 15.01 5.58 2.76
N ARG A 81 16.00 5.62 1.86
CA ARG A 81 17.31 5.00 2.10
C ARG A 81 18.00 5.56 3.35
N ALA A 82 17.96 6.89 3.56
CA ALA A 82 18.53 7.52 4.75
C ALA A 82 17.80 7.05 6.01
N VAL A 83 16.46 7.03 5.99
CA VAL A 83 15.64 6.54 7.12
C VAL A 83 15.95 5.07 7.43
N LEU A 84 15.99 4.20 6.42
CA LEU A 84 16.35 2.79 6.58
C LEU A 84 17.78 2.63 7.11
N GLY A 85 18.73 3.45 6.66
CA GLY A 85 20.11 3.45 7.16
C GLY A 85 20.22 3.81 8.63
N TYR A 86 19.42 4.78 9.12
CA TYR A 86 19.36 5.08 10.56
C TYR A 86 18.69 3.97 11.37
N ALA A 87 17.63 3.36 10.85
CA ALA A 87 16.98 2.21 11.48
C ALA A 87 17.96 1.03 11.59
N GLU A 88 18.76 0.77 10.55
CA GLU A 88 19.79 -0.26 10.56
C GLU A 88 20.85 -0.01 11.64
N GLN A 89 21.28 1.25 11.86
CA GLN A 89 22.21 1.56 12.94
C GLN A 89 21.65 1.20 14.32
N GLY A 90 20.37 1.52 14.57
CA GLY A 90 19.66 1.12 15.80
C GLY A 90 19.54 -0.42 15.90
N GLY A 91 19.21 -1.07 14.80
CA GLY A 91 19.14 -2.54 14.72
C GLY A 91 20.49 -3.20 15.00
N ARG A 92 21.58 -2.68 14.42
CA ARG A 92 22.94 -3.17 14.66
C ARG A 92 23.38 -3.03 16.11
N PHE A 93 22.97 -1.97 16.78
CA PHE A 93 23.27 -1.78 18.20
C PHE A 93 22.65 -2.88 19.07
N ILE A 94 21.44 -3.36 18.73
CA ILE A 94 20.72 -4.40 19.50
C ILE A 94 21.09 -5.81 19.03
N PHE A 95 21.17 -6.04 17.72
CA PHE A 95 21.24 -7.39 17.11
C PHE A 95 22.61 -7.68 16.48
N GLY A 96 23.54 -6.72 16.48
CA GLY A 96 24.87 -6.90 15.89
C GLY A 96 24.80 -7.24 14.41
N ASN A 97 25.58 -8.23 13.99
CA ASN A 97 25.69 -8.67 12.60
C ASN A 97 24.44 -9.38 12.07
N LEU A 98 23.48 -9.75 12.93
CA LEU A 98 22.23 -10.42 12.50
C LEU A 98 21.35 -9.52 11.63
N VAL A 99 21.56 -8.21 11.66
CA VAL A 99 20.87 -7.25 10.78
C VAL A 99 21.34 -7.36 9.32
N SER A 100 22.53 -7.91 9.08
CA SER A 100 23.10 -8.07 7.74
C SER A 100 22.70 -9.40 7.14
N ASP A 101 22.34 -9.42 5.84
CA ASP A 101 21.99 -10.65 5.11
C ASP A 101 23.17 -11.62 5.00
N ASN A 102 24.36 -11.04 4.87
CA ASN A 102 25.62 -11.77 4.72
C ASN A 102 26.57 -11.38 5.85
N VAL A 103 26.91 -12.32 6.69
CA VAL A 103 27.89 -12.16 7.77
C VAL A 103 29.21 -12.79 7.31
N PRO A 104 30.32 -12.03 7.32
CA PRO A 104 31.62 -12.60 7.00
C PRO A 104 31.95 -13.79 7.91
N ILE A 105 32.45 -14.88 7.34
CA ILE A 105 33.00 -16.01 8.08
C ILE A 105 34.51 -15.83 8.14
N GLY A 106 35.09 -16.21 9.26
CA GLY A 106 36.54 -16.12 9.45
C GLY A 106 37.01 -16.86 10.70
N THR A 107 38.29 -16.69 11.02
CA THR A 107 38.95 -17.24 12.19
C THR A 107 39.35 -16.12 13.15
N LEU A 108 39.61 -16.45 14.40
CA LEU A 108 40.20 -15.52 15.35
C LEU A 108 41.73 -15.72 15.34
N ASP A 109 42.48 -14.60 15.35
CA ASP A 109 43.92 -14.62 15.55
C ASP A 109 44.31 -14.91 17.03
N ALA A 110 45.60 -14.97 17.32
CA ALA A 110 46.10 -15.20 18.67
C ALA A 110 45.69 -14.06 19.67
N ASN A 111 45.31 -12.91 19.15
CA ASN A 111 44.88 -11.74 19.95
C ASN A 111 43.34 -11.63 20.00
N GLN A 112 42.61 -12.65 19.59
CA GLN A 112 41.12 -12.67 19.52
C GLN A 112 40.52 -11.68 18.48
N ASN A 113 41.32 -11.18 17.53
CA ASN A 113 40.77 -10.37 16.43
C ASN A 113 40.20 -11.28 15.36
N PHE A 114 39.03 -10.86 14.82
CA PHE A 114 38.38 -11.56 13.74
C PHE A 114 39.09 -11.32 12.39
N ILE A 115 39.54 -12.39 11.75
CA ILE A 115 40.12 -12.36 10.40
C ILE A 115 39.10 -13.00 9.45
N ALA A 116 38.48 -12.16 8.58
CA ALA A 116 37.53 -12.63 7.62
C ALA A 116 38.18 -13.49 6.53
N THR A 117 37.61 -14.63 6.20
CA THR A 117 38.00 -15.45 5.02
C THR A 117 37.42 -14.76 3.78
N PRO A 118 38.25 -14.31 2.82
CA PRO A 118 37.78 -13.65 1.61
C PRO A 118 36.76 -14.48 0.85
N GLY A 119 35.61 -13.90 0.53
CA GLY A 119 34.53 -14.53 -0.23
C GLY A 119 33.67 -15.54 0.55
N ALA A 120 33.99 -15.82 1.82
CA ALA A 120 33.18 -16.69 2.66
C ALA A 120 32.17 -15.87 3.49
N VAL A 121 30.87 -16.14 3.30
CA VAL A 121 29.77 -15.48 4.01
C VAL A 121 28.77 -16.51 4.53
N ALA A 122 28.23 -16.28 5.72
CA ALA A 122 27.05 -16.97 6.22
C ALA A 122 25.80 -16.13 5.97
N ARG A 123 24.78 -16.74 5.39
CA ARG A 123 23.46 -16.12 5.32
C ARG A 123 22.76 -16.30 6.66
N THR A 124 22.32 -15.21 7.26
CA THR A 124 21.63 -15.25 8.57
C THR A 124 20.23 -15.84 8.46
N GLY A 125 19.55 -15.69 7.32
CA GLY A 125 18.20 -16.22 7.07
C GLY A 125 17.08 -15.59 7.92
N ALA A 126 17.43 -14.77 8.90
CA ALA A 126 16.48 -14.18 9.86
C ALA A 126 16.03 -12.76 9.47
N PHE A 127 15.66 -12.61 8.22
CA PHE A 127 15.37 -11.34 7.58
C PHE A 127 14.31 -10.50 8.30
N PHE A 128 13.16 -11.10 8.66
CA PHE A 128 12.05 -10.34 9.22
C PHE A 128 12.36 -9.76 10.60
N ALA A 129 12.82 -10.60 11.52
CA ALA A 129 12.98 -10.22 12.92
C ALA A 129 14.12 -9.22 13.14
N PHE A 130 15.21 -9.31 12.37
CA PHE A 130 16.40 -8.50 12.64
C PHE A 130 16.57 -7.31 11.67
N ARG A 131 15.88 -7.33 10.53
CA ARG A 131 15.99 -6.28 9.53
C ARG A 131 14.72 -5.44 9.42
N ILE A 132 13.55 -6.06 9.40
CA ILE A 132 12.29 -5.35 9.21
C ILE A 132 11.77 -4.74 10.53
N PHE A 133 11.92 -5.40 11.67
CA PHE A 133 11.51 -4.87 12.96
C PHE A 133 12.11 -3.49 13.28
N PRO A 134 13.45 -3.29 13.21
CA PRO A 134 14.04 -2.00 13.44
C PRO A 134 13.48 -0.90 12.53
N ASN A 135 13.20 -1.23 11.26
CA ASN A 135 12.63 -0.28 10.32
C ASN A 135 11.23 0.15 10.74
N ILE A 136 10.34 -0.79 11.07
CA ILE A 136 8.98 -0.50 11.52
C ILE A 136 9.00 0.36 12.79
N ILE A 137 9.82 0.00 13.78
CA ILE A 137 9.93 0.71 15.06
C ILE A 137 10.42 2.14 14.83
N PHE A 138 11.50 2.30 14.07
CA PHE A 138 12.08 3.62 13.84
C PHE A 138 11.18 4.54 13.03
N VAL A 139 10.55 4.02 11.95
CA VAL A 139 9.65 4.82 11.12
C VAL A 139 8.40 5.22 11.90
N ALA A 140 7.81 4.35 12.71
CA ALA A 140 6.70 4.70 13.58
C ALA A 140 7.09 5.80 14.58
N CYS A 141 8.27 5.67 15.21
CA CYS A 141 8.83 6.71 16.08
C CYS A 141 8.98 8.04 15.33
N LEU A 142 9.60 8.04 14.16
CA LEU A 142 9.83 9.23 13.34
C LEU A 142 8.52 9.90 12.94
N MET A 143 7.54 9.12 12.48
CA MET A 143 6.22 9.63 12.07
C MET A 143 5.51 10.29 13.24
N THR A 144 5.52 9.68 14.43
CA THR A 144 4.91 10.25 15.64
C THR A 144 5.57 11.58 16.02
N VAL A 145 6.90 11.67 15.95
CA VAL A 145 7.64 12.92 16.16
C VAL A 145 7.25 14.00 15.14
N LEU A 146 7.19 13.65 13.85
CA LEU A 146 6.78 14.58 12.79
C LEU A 146 5.34 15.08 12.97
N TYR A 147 4.45 14.23 13.48
CA TYR A 147 3.10 14.63 13.88
C TYR A 147 3.13 15.58 15.07
N HIS A 148 3.86 15.27 16.13
CA HIS A 148 4.00 16.16 17.30
C HIS A 148 4.53 17.56 16.93
N LEU A 149 5.51 17.64 15.99
CA LEU A 149 6.07 18.88 15.49
C LEU A 149 5.12 19.67 14.56
N GLY A 150 3.97 19.10 14.18
CA GLY A 150 2.99 19.74 13.29
C GLY A 150 3.40 19.76 11.81
N ILE A 151 4.45 19.04 11.42
CA ILE A 151 4.91 18.95 10.03
C ILE A 151 3.90 18.18 9.19
N MET A 152 3.51 17.00 9.65
CA MET A 152 2.57 16.14 8.93
C MET A 152 1.19 16.77 8.78
N GLN A 153 0.72 17.50 9.81
CA GLN A 153 -0.57 18.20 9.73
C GLN A 153 -0.61 19.24 8.60
N ARG A 154 0.51 19.93 8.32
CA ARG A 154 0.58 20.90 7.21
C ARG A 154 0.50 20.18 5.87
N VAL A 155 1.19 19.06 5.71
CA VAL A 155 1.17 18.25 4.48
C VAL A 155 -0.24 17.70 4.24
N VAL A 156 -0.83 17.08 5.27
CA VAL A 156 -2.19 16.52 5.22
C VAL A 156 -3.23 17.61 4.88
N ARG A 157 -3.17 18.79 5.53
CA ARG A 157 -4.07 19.90 5.22
C ARG A 157 -3.92 20.38 3.78
N GLY A 158 -2.70 20.42 3.24
CA GLY A 158 -2.44 20.76 1.85
C GLY A 158 -3.10 19.77 0.88
N ALA A 159 -2.92 18.47 1.09
CA ALA A 159 -3.55 17.42 0.30
C ALA A 159 -5.08 17.46 0.41
N ALA A 160 -5.61 17.60 1.62
CA ALA A 160 -7.05 17.73 1.87
C ALA A 160 -7.64 18.96 1.18
N TRP A 161 -6.95 20.11 1.21
CA TRP A 161 -7.40 21.34 0.54
C TRP A 161 -7.54 21.15 -0.98
N VAL A 162 -6.55 20.51 -1.63
CA VAL A 162 -6.61 20.22 -3.07
C VAL A 162 -7.81 19.33 -3.39
N MET A 163 -7.98 18.23 -2.66
CA MET A 163 -9.05 17.26 -2.88
C MET A 163 -10.43 17.89 -2.63
N GLN A 164 -10.60 18.61 -1.54
CA GLN A 164 -11.88 19.27 -1.20
C GLN A 164 -12.26 20.35 -2.23
N ARG A 165 -11.29 21.18 -2.66
CA ARG A 165 -11.54 22.25 -3.64
C ARG A 165 -11.98 21.71 -5.00
N THR A 166 -11.44 20.59 -5.42
CA THR A 166 -11.70 19.97 -6.72
C THR A 166 -12.96 19.11 -6.69
N MET A 167 -12.99 18.15 -5.78
CA MET A 167 -14.03 17.11 -5.71
C MET A 167 -15.29 17.59 -4.98
N ARG A 168 -15.18 18.60 -4.10
CA ARG A 168 -16.24 19.10 -3.21
C ARG A 168 -16.79 18.01 -2.28
N THR A 169 -15.91 17.15 -1.81
CA THR A 169 -16.19 16.19 -0.75
C THR A 169 -16.28 16.87 0.60
N SER A 170 -16.85 16.22 1.61
CA SER A 170 -16.97 16.82 2.95
C SER A 170 -15.60 17.01 3.60
N GLY A 171 -15.50 17.93 4.55
CA GLY A 171 -14.23 18.23 5.22
C GLY A 171 -13.71 17.05 6.00
N ALA A 172 -14.55 16.34 6.75
CA ALA A 172 -14.14 15.22 7.59
C ALA A 172 -13.66 14.03 6.76
N GLU A 173 -14.43 13.60 5.74
CA GLU A 173 -13.99 12.48 4.90
C GLU A 173 -12.70 12.78 4.15
N THR A 174 -12.55 14.04 3.66
CA THR A 174 -11.36 14.45 2.91
C THR A 174 -10.12 14.53 3.79
N LEU A 175 -10.26 15.07 5.00
CA LEU A 175 -9.15 15.16 5.96
C LEU A 175 -8.70 13.77 6.42
N CYS A 176 -9.65 12.87 6.70
CA CYS A 176 -9.35 11.49 7.05
C CYS A 176 -8.60 10.78 5.92
N ALA A 177 -9.09 10.86 4.67
CA ALA A 177 -8.45 10.22 3.52
C ALA A 177 -7.06 10.82 3.22
N ALA A 178 -6.89 12.14 3.33
CA ALA A 178 -5.59 12.79 3.17
C ALA A 178 -4.60 12.39 4.29
N SER A 179 -5.07 12.24 5.53
CA SER A 179 -4.26 11.73 6.63
C SER A 179 -3.77 10.31 6.36
N ASN A 180 -4.62 9.49 5.76
CA ASN A 180 -4.33 8.08 5.54
C ASN A 180 -3.21 7.82 4.51
N ILE A 181 -2.86 8.79 3.67
CA ILE A 181 -1.68 8.71 2.78
C ILE A 181 -0.39 8.47 3.60
N PHE A 182 -0.34 8.96 4.84
CA PHE A 182 0.86 8.98 5.67
C PHE A 182 0.73 8.17 6.97
N VAL A 183 -0.48 8.17 7.55
CA VAL A 183 -0.79 7.47 8.80
C VAL A 183 -1.38 6.09 8.45
N GLY A 184 -1.85 5.38 9.39
CA GLY A 184 -2.47 4.09 9.12
C GLY A 184 -3.99 4.15 9.09
N LEU A 185 -4.57 3.03 8.64
CA LEU A 185 -6.01 2.77 8.61
C LEU A 185 -6.70 3.00 9.97
N MET A 186 -5.98 2.74 11.07
CA MET A 186 -6.52 2.84 12.43
C MET A 186 -6.40 4.26 13.01
N GLU A 187 -5.37 4.99 12.62
CA GLU A 187 -5.02 6.28 13.19
C GLU A 187 -5.71 7.44 12.44
N SER A 188 -5.89 7.32 11.13
CA SER A 188 -6.49 8.41 10.34
C SER A 188 -7.92 8.78 10.75
N PRO A 189 -8.81 7.85 11.20
CA PRO A 189 -10.13 8.22 11.71
C PRO A 189 -10.09 9.03 13.00
N LEU A 190 -9.02 8.91 13.80
CA LEU A 190 -8.88 9.70 15.03
C LEU A 190 -8.85 11.20 14.77
N VAL A 191 -8.31 11.62 13.62
CA VAL A 191 -8.25 13.04 13.22
C VAL A 191 -9.64 13.64 13.06
N VAL A 192 -10.64 12.82 12.75
CA VAL A 192 -12.04 13.25 12.52
C VAL A 192 -13.02 12.64 13.54
N LYS A 193 -12.50 12.12 14.66
CA LYS A 193 -13.26 11.43 15.72
C LYS A 193 -14.58 12.13 16.09
N PRO A 194 -14.64 13.46 16.32
CA PRO A 194 -15.88 14.13 16.72
C PRO A 194 -17.01 14.06 15.69
N PHE A 195 -16.69 13.75 14.44
CA PHE A 195 -17.61 13.76 13.32
C PHE A 195 -18.11 12.38 12.91
N ILE A 196 -17.38 11.29 13.27
CA ILE A 196 -17.68 9.91 12.81
C ILE A 196 -19.11 9.50 13.15
N ALA A 197 -19.58 9.81 14.35
CA ALA A 197 -20.94 9.53 14.77
C ALA A 197 -22.04 10.12 13.86
N LYS A 198 -21.75 11.29 13.28
CA LYS A 198 -22.69 12.05 12.44
C LYS A 198 -22.47 11.87 10.95
N MET A 199 -21.47 11.09 10.54
CA MET A 199 -21.15 10.83 9.13
C MET A 199 -22.31 10.10 8.44
N THR A 200 -22.53 10.45 7.18
CA THR A 200 -23.42 9.70 6.29
C THR A 200 -22.82 8.32 5.98
N GLU A 201 -23.61 7.40 5.46
CA GLU A 201 -23.10 6.10 5.01
C GLU A 201 -22.03 6.24 3.90
N SER A 202 -22.21 7.24 3.02
CA SER A 202 -21.27 7.53 1.95
C SER A 202 -19.95 8.09 2.48
N GLU A 203 -19.96 8.93 3.53
CA GLU A 203 -18.76 9.40 4.21
C GLU A 203 -18.04 8.26 4.93
N LEU A 204 -18.76 7.38 5.66
CA LEU A 204 -18.19 6.20 6.30
C LEU A 204 -17.55 5.26 5.25
N MET A 205 -18.26 5.03 4.14
CA MET A 205 -17.73 4.25 3.02
C MET A 205 -16.45 4.87 2.48
N ALA A 206 -16.39 6.20 2.34
CA ALA A 206 -15.22 6.89 1.82
C ALA A 206 -14.00 6.78 2.74
N ILE A 207 -14.15 6.98 4.06
CA ILE A 207 -13.03 6.87 5.00
C ILE A 207 -12.54 5.43 5.13
N MET A 208 -13.44 4.44 5.14
CA MET A 208 -13.06 3.02 5.16
C MET A 208 -12.33 2.63 3.87
N THR A 209 -12.85 3.04 2.70
CA THR A 209 -12.23 2.77 1.41
C THR A 209 -10.86 3.42 1.31
N ALA A 210 -10.71 4.67 1.73
CA ALA A 210 -9.43 5.38 1.73
C ALA A 210 -8.41 4.67 2.64
N GLY A 211 -8.85 4.23 3.82
CA GLY A 211 -8.05 3.43 4.74
C GLY A 211 -7.51 2.15 4.11
N MET A 212 -8.35 1.48 3.36
CA MET A 212 -8.00 0.20 2.73
C MET A 212 -7.27 0.37 1.39
N ALA A 213 -7.43 1.52 0.70
CA ALA A 213 -6.80 1.76 -0.61
C ALA A 213 -5.34 2.23 -0.54
N THR A 214 -4.82 2.53 0.65
CA THR A 214 -3.47 3.07 0.86
C THR A 214 -2.72 2.24 1.88
N ILE A 215 -1.39 2.40 1.95
CA ILE A 215 -0.54 1.78 2.96
C ILE A 215 -0.01 2.85 3.92
N SER A 216 0.24 2.48 5.17
CA SER A 216 0.83 3.40 6.15
C SER A 216 2.31 3.64 5.89
N GLY A 217 2.81 4.83 6.27
CA GLY A 217 4.23 5.18 6.09
C GLY A 217 5.21 4.22 6.76
N GLY A 218 4.84 3.64 7.92
CA GLY A 218 5.66 2.66 8.63
C GLY A 218 5.86 1.37 7.84
N VAL A 219 4.79 0.86 7.26
CA VAL A 219 4.82 -0.38 6.49
C VAL A 219 5.41 -0.15 5.09
N LEU A 220 5.18 1.03 4.50
CA LEU A 220 5.76 1.45 3.22
C LEU A 220 7.30 1.31 3.22
N ALA A 221 7.95 1.75 4.30
CA ALA A 221 9.40 1.64 4.42
C ALA A 221 9.88 0.17 4.44
N ALA A 222 9.10 -0.74 5.05
CA ALA A 222 9.40 -2.17 5.03
C ALA A 222 9.32 -2.73 3.60
N TYR A 223 8.25 -2.42 2.85
CA TYR A 223 8.09 -2.87 1.46
C TYR A 223 9.14 -2.27 0.53
N ALA A 224 9.47 -0.98 0.71
CA ALA A 224 10.56 -0.35 -0.01
C ALA A 224 11.89 -1.08 0.24
N GLY A 225 12.16 -1.46 1.50
CA GLY A 225 13.35 -2.22 1.86
C GLY A 225 13.41 -3.62 1.22
N MET A 226 12.28 -4.33 1.14
CA MET A 226 12.17 -5.64 0.48
C MET A 226 12.39 -5.53 -1.03
N MET A 227 11.82 -4.50 -1.66
CA MET A 227 11.87 -4.36 -3.11
C MET A 227 13.14 -3.66 -3.63
N LEU A 228 13.90 -2.98 -2.76
CA LEU A 228 15.11 -2.23 -3.13
C LEU A 228 16.15 -3.02 -3.95
N PRO A 229 16.40 -4.34 -3.68
CA PRO A 229 17.33 -5.13 -4.49
C PRO A 229 16.86 -5.39 -5.93
N TYR A 230 15.54 -5.34 -6.17
CA TYR A 230 14.90 -5.68 -7.44
C TYR A 230 14.41 -4.45 -8.21
N GLN A 231 13.97 -3.44 -7.48
CA GLN A 231 13.52 -2.15 -8.03
C GLN A 231 14.09 -0.99 -7.18
N PRO A 232 15.18 -0.35 -7.65
CA PRO A 232 15.84 0.72 -6.91
C PRO A 232 14.96 1.93 -6.59
N GLU A 233 13.88 2.11 -7.36
CA GLU A 233 12.92 3.21 -7.22
C GLU A 233 11.64 2.82 -6.48
N ALA A 234 11.60 1.63 -5.87
CA ALA A 234 10.42 1.08 -5.19
C ALA A 234 9.81 2.02 -4.16
N ALA A 235 10.64 2.75 -3.40
CA ALA A 235 10.15 3.71 -2.39
C ALA A 235 9.34 4.85 -3.04
N GLY A 236 9.84 5.41 -4.14
CA GLY A 236 9.13 6.43 -4.91
C GLY A 236 7.81 5.91 -5.49
N HIS A 237 7.80 4.68 -6.03
CA HIS A 237 6.59 4.04 -6.55
C HIS A 237 5.55 3.80 -5.45
N LEU A 238 5.94 3.32 -4.28
CA LEU A 238 5.04 3.10 -3.15
C LEU A 238 4.41 4.40 -2.63
N ILE A 239 5.21 5.47 -2.51
CA ILE A 239 4.72 6.80 -2.12
C ILE A 239 3.76 7.35 -3.19
N ALA A 240 4.13 7.24 -4.46
CA ALA A 240 3.27 7.65 -5.57
C ALA A 240 1.96 6.88 -5.59
N ALA A 241 2.00 5.56 -5.35
CA ALA A 241 0.81 4.71 -5.23
C ALA A 241 -0.12 5.21 -4.13
N SER A 242 0.39 5.48 -2.92
CA SER A 242 -0.41 5.98 -1.80
C SER A 242 -1.06 7.34 -2.09
N ILE A 243 -0.31 8.27 -2.72
CA ILE A 243 -0.85 9.58 -3.09
C ILE A 243 -1.95 9.45 -4.16
N MET A 244 -1.74 8.61 -5.17
CA MET A 244 -2.71 8.37 -6.24
C MET A 244 -3.94 7.60 -5.74
N SER A 245 -3.78 6.71 -4.78
CA SER A 245 -4.88 5.90 -4.26
C SER A 245 -5.89 6.71 -3.43
N ALA A 246 -5.51 7.83 -2.84
CA ALA A 246 -6.44 8.65 -2.07
C ALA A 246 -7.59 9.23 -2.94
N PRO A 247 -7.38 9.93 -4.07
CA PRO A 247 -8.47 10.32 -4.96
C PRO A 247 -9.16 9.12 -5.61
N ALA A 248 -8.45 8.02 -5.93
CA ALA A 248 -9.05 6.81 -6.46
C ALA A 248 -10.04 6.16 -5.48
N ALA A 249 -9.73 6.18 -4.18
CA ALA A 249 -10.61 5.69 -3.13
C ALA A 249 -11.95 6.44 -3.12
N PHE A 250 -11.94 7.77 -3.27
CA PHE A 250 -13.18 8.54 -3.41
C PHE A 250 -13.96 8.18 -4.67
N VAL A 251 -13.27 7.98 -5.80
CA VAL A 251 -13.94 7.53 -7.04
C VAL A 251 -14.69 6.22 -6.79
N MET A 252 -14.01 5.22 -6.23
CA MET A 252 -14.62 3.91 -6.02
C MET A 252 -15.68 3.91 -4.90
N ALA A 253 -15.43 4.61 -3.79
CA ALA A 253 -16.39 4.72 -2.70
C ALA A 253 -17.68 5.41 -3.14
N LYS A 254 -17.58 6.56 -3.83
CA LYS A 254 -18.75 7.34 -4.26
C LYS A 254 -19.44 6.75 -5.51
N LEU A 255 -18.79 5.85 -6.25
CA LEU A 255 -19.46 5.02 -7.25
C LEU A 255 -20.29 3.92 -6.59
N LEU A 256 -19.72 3.20 -5.61
CA LEU A 256 -20.38 2.08 -4.95
C LEU A 256 -21.48 2.52 -3.97
N VAL A 257 -21.22 3.56 -3.18
CA VAL A 257 -22.16 4.14 -2.21
C VAL A 257 -22.21 5.66 -2.40
N PRO A 258 -23.01 6.15 -3.38
CA PRO A 258 -23.17 7.56 -3.65
C PRO A 258 -23.74 8.32 -2.45
N GLU A 259 -23.45 9.62 -2.38
CA GLU A 259 -23.98 10.48 -1.33
C GLU A 259 -25.48 10.70 -1.53
N THR A 260 -26.25 10.35 -0.53
CA THR A 260 -27.71 10.53 -0.52
C THR A 260 -28.18 11.39 0.65
N GLY A 261 -27.31 11.66 1.61
CA GLY A 261 -27.55 12.49 2.77
C GLY A 261 -26.94 13.90 2.65
N GLU A 262 -26.95 14.62 3.74
CA GLU A 262 -26.29 15.91 3.89
C GLU A 262 -25.12 15.77 4.88
N PRO A 263 -23.86 15.78 4.40
CA PRO A 263 -22.70 15.70 5.29
C PRO A 263 -22.66 16.85 6.30
N ALA A 264 -22.44 16.53 7.56
CA ALA A 264 -22.39 17.52 8.64
C ALA A 264 -21.21 18.51 8.50
N THR A 265 -20.17 18.14 7.73
CA THR A 265 -18.97 18.96 7.49
C THR A 265 -18.87 19.43 6.05
N SER A 266 -20.00 19.84 5.45
CA SER A 266 -20.02 20.49 4.14
C SER A 266 -19.30 21.84 4.22
N GLY A 267 -18.17 21.98 3.50
CA GLY A 267 -17.35 23.19 3.51
C GLY A 267 -15.94 22.96 4.06
N THR A 268 -15.28 24.02 4.53
CA THR A 268 -13.94 23.90 5.12
C THR A 268 -14.04 23.41 6.55
N LEU A 269 -13.28 22.36 6.89
CA LEU A 269 -13.12 21.87 8.24
C LEU A 269 -11.79 22.37 8.80
N ASP A 270 -11.84 23.20 9.81
CA ASP A 270 -10.68 23.56 10.61
C ASP A 270 -10.66 22.65 11.84
N VAL A 271 -9.94 21.55 11.74
CA VAL A 271 -9.71 20.63 12.87
C VAL A 271 -8.35 20.96 13.45
N GLU A 272 -8.33 21.45 14.67
CA GLU A 272 -7.11 21.45 15.45
C GLU A 272 -6.67 20.02 15.72
N ALA A 273 -5.50 19.65 15.22
CA ALA A 273 -4.93 18.35 15.50
C ALA A 273 -4.62 18.25 17.00
N GLU A 274 -5.23 17.32 17.69
CA GLU A 274 -4.86 16.98 19.07
C GLU A 274 -3.39 16.59 19.11
N ARG A 275 -2.66 17.15 20.08
CA ARG A 275 -1.27 16.78 20.38
C ARG A 275 -1.29 15.97 21.68
N PRO A 276 -1.40 14.65 21.61
CA PRO A 276 -1.51 13.81 22.79
C PRO A 276 -0.22 13.78 23.62
N ASP A 277 0.92 14.06 22.99
CA ASP A 277 2.25 13.96 23.62
C ASP A 277 2.66 15.27 24.27
N VAL A 278 3.26 15.18 25.44
CA VAL A 278 3.71 16.35 26.23
C VAL A 278 4.91 17.03 25.58
N ASN A 279 5.81 16.24 24.97
CA ASN A 279 7.02 16.73 24.32
C ASN A 279 7.52 15.73 23.26
N VAL A 280 8.58 16.11 22.54
CA VAL A 280 9.18 15.30 21.46
C VAL A 280 9.68 13.94 21.95
N ILE A 281 10.19 13.85 23.19
CA ILE A 281 10.72 12.60 23.76
C ILE A 281 9.55 11.65 24.07
N ASP A 282 8.46 12.17 24.59
CA ASP A 282 7.25 11.42 24.85
C ASP A 282 6.64 10.88 23.54
N ALA A 283 6.56 11.74 22.51
CA ALA A 283 6.14 11.34 21.16
C ALA A 283 7.04 10.23 20.58
N ALA A 284 8.34 10.35 20.73
CA ALA A 284 9.30 9.35 20.25
C ALA A 284 9.13 8.01 20.97
N ALA A 285 8.99 8.05 22.31
CA ALA A 285 8.81 6.83 23.12
C ALA A 285 7.50 6.12 22.78
N ARG A 286 6.40 6.86 22.66
CA ARG A 286 5.10 6.32 22.25
C ARG A 286 5.18 5.72 20.85
N GLY A 287 5.74 6.43 19.87
CA GLY A 287 5.88 5.95 18.51
C GLY A 287 6.75 4.69 18.40
N ALA A 288 7.82 4.59 19.18
CA ALA A 288 8.65 3.39 19.26
C ALA A 288 7.88 2.19 19.83
N ALA A 289 7.09 2.41 20.90
CA ALA A 289 6.25 1.36 21.50
C ALA A 289 5.15 0.88 20.54
N GLU A 290 4.49 1.80 19.84
CA GLU A 290 3.50 1.48 18.81
C GLU A 290 4.12 0.72 17.64
N GLY A 291 5.30 1.14 17.18
CA GLY A 291 6.06 0.46 16.14
C GLY A 291 6.48 -0.97 16.52
N LEU A 292 6.91 -1.18 17.77
CA LEU A 292 7.20 -2.52 18.30
C LEU A 292 5.95 -3.39 18.31
N ARG A 293 4.83 -2.86 18.80
CA ARG A 293 3.56 -3.58 18.83
C ARG A 293 3.13 -3.98 17.40
N LEU A 294 3.23 -3.06 16.45
CA LEU A 294 2.93 -3.33 15.04
C LEU A 294 3.82 -4.44 14.49
N ALA A 295 5.13 -4.37 14.71
CA ALA A 295 6.08 -5.36 14.25
C ALA A 295 5.78 -6.77 14.81
N LEU A 296 5.44 -6.86 16.09
CA LEU A 296 5.04 -8.13 16.74
C LEU A 296 3.74 -8.69 16.17
N VAL A 297 2.73 -7.83 15.94
CA VAL A 297 1.45 -8.24 15.32
C VAL A 297 1.68 -8.76 13.92
N VAL A 298 2.48 -8.05 13.11
CA VAL A 298 2.82 -8.49 11.75
C VAL A 298 3.56 -9.83 11.76
N ALA A 299 4.53 -10.03 12.67
CA ALA A 299 5.23 -11.30 12.80
C ALA A 299 4.29 -12.46 13.16
N ALA A 300 3.39 -12.23 14.13
CA ALA A 300 2.40 -13.24 14.53
C ALA A 300 1.45 -13.60 13.38
N MET A 301 0.98 -12.59 12.63
CA MET A 301 0.15 -12.81 11.44
C MET A 301 0.89 -13.57 10.35
N LEU A 302 2.16 -13.24 10.07
CA LEU A 302 2.96 -13.96 9.09
C LEU A 302 3.12 -15.43 9.45
N ILE A 303 3.48 -15.74 10.70
CA ILE A 303 3.61 -17.13 11.17
C ILE A 303 2.28 -17.87 10.99
N ALA A 304 1.17 -17.28 11.45
CA ALA A 304 -0.13 -17.91 11.39
C ALA A 304 -0.60 -18.12 9.94
N PHE A 305 -0.53 -17.09 9.10
CA PHE A 305 -1.07 -17.16 7.73
C PHE A 305 -0.20 -18.01 6.80
N VAL A 306 1.12 -17.93 6.91
CA VAL A 306 2.01 -18.83 6.13
C VAL A 306 1.75 -20.28 6.49
N ALA A 307 1.57 -20.59 7.79
CA ALA A 307 1.24 -21.95 8.23
C ALA A 307 -0.16 -22.39 7.74
N LEU A 308 -1.17 -21.50 7.78
CA LEU A 308 -2.52 -21.78 7.28
C LEU A 308 -2.53 -22.02 5.77
N ILE A 309 -1.79 -21.22 4.98
CA ILE A 309 -1.66 -21.46 3.54
C ILE A 309 -0.99 -22.82 3.28
N SER A 310 0.09 -23.12 3.99
CA SER A 310 0.79 -24.39 3.84
C SER A 310 -0.15 -25.55 4.14
N LEU A 311 -0.95 -25.45 5.21
CA LEU A 311 -1.98 -26.43 5.55
C LEU A 311 -3.04 -26.54 4.44
N ALA A 312 -3.54 -25.42 3.98
CA ALA A 312 -4.57 -25.35 2.95
C ALA A 312 -4.05 -25.87 1.60
N ASN A 313 -2.81 -25.54 1.23
CA ASN A 313 -2.15 -26.10 0.05
C ASN A 313 -1.96 -27.63 0.18
N GLY A 314 -1.66 -28.12 1.39
CA GLY A 314 -1.61 -29.57 1.65
C GLY A 314 -2.95 -30.26 1.42
N VAL A 315 -4.05 -29.66 1.91
CA VAL A 315 -5.42 -30.18 1.71
C VAL A 315 -5.81 -30.12 0.24
N VAL A 316 -5.58 -28.99 -0.43
CA VAL A 316 -5.91 -28.79 -1.84
C VAL A 316 -5.08 -29.71 -2.73
N GLY A 317 -3.77 -29.86 -2.45
CA GLY A 317 -2.90 -30.79 -3.18
C GLY A 317 -3.31 -32.25 -3.01
N TRP A 318 -3.68 -32.66 -1.77
CA TRP A 318 -4.23 -33.99 -1.53
C TRP A 318 -5.53 -34.23 -2.30
N ALA A 319 -6.48 -33.30 -2.24
CA ALA A 319 -7.75 -33.41 -3.00
C ALA A 319 -7.51 -33.37 -4.51
N GLY A 320 -6.59 -32.52 -4.98
CA GLY A 320 -6.17 -32.46 -6.39
C GLY A 320 -5.59 -33.78 -6.89
N GLY A 321 -4.74 -34.43 -6.09
CA GLY A 321 -4.16 -35.72 -6.40
C GLY A 321 -5.21 -36.83 -6.61
N LEU A 322 -6.36 -36.77 -5.90
CA LEU A 322 -7.48 -37.70 -6.09
C LEU A 322 -8.15 -37.60 -7.47
N VAL A 323 -8.03 -36.43 -8.13
CA VAL A 323 -8.63 -36.14 -9.44
C VAL A 323 -7.59 -35.91 -10.55
N GLY A 324 -6.31 -36.24 -10.28
CA GLY A 324 -5.23 -36.19 -11.27
C GLY A 324 -4.53 -34.82 -11.40
N PHE A 325 -4.77 -33.89 -10.47
CA PHE A 325 -4.09 -32.58 -10.40
C PHE A 325 -3.09 -32.53 -9.24
N GLU A 326 -1.92 -33.18 -9.40
CA GLU A 326 -0.92 -33.36 -8.33
C GLU A 326 -0.25 -32.07 -7.84
N SER A 327 -0.29 -30.98 -8.60
CA SER A 327 0.35 -29.69 -8.28
C SER A 327 -0.63 -28.57 -7.95
N LEU A 328 -1.87 -28.90 -7.56
CA LEU A 328 -2.89 -27.90 -7.26
C LEU A 328 -2.57 -27.22 -5.94
N THR A 329 -2.46 -25.88 -5.97
CA THR A 329 -2.25 -25.03 -4.80
C THR A 329 -3.23 -23.86 -4.81
N ILE A 330 -3.53 -23.29 -3.64
CA ILE A 330 -4.36 -22.08 -3.54
C ILE A 330 -3.69 -20.94 -4.29
N ASP A 331 -2.37 -20.78 -4.14
CA ASP A 331 -1.60 -19.75 -4.83
C ASP A 331 -1.73 -19.90 -6.36
N GLY A 332 -1.64 -21.11 -6.89
CA GLY A 332 -1.84 -21.40 -8.32
C GLY A 332 -3.25 -21.14 -8.81
N ILE A 333 -4.27 -21.44 -7.98
CA ILE A 333 -5.68 -21.13 -8.28
C ILE A 333 -5.88 -19.62 -8.33
N LEU A 334 -5.40 -18.88 -7.32
CA LEU A 334 -5.49 -17.42 -7.26
C LEU A 334 -4.75 -16.79 -8.44
N GLY A 335 -3.55 -17.29 -8.76
CA GLY A 335 -2.77 -16.86 -9.91
C GLY A 335 -3.55 -17.02 -11.22
N SER A 336 -4.12 -18.17 -11.44
CA SER A 336 -4.92 -18.45 -12.66
C SER A 336 -6.20 -17.60 -12.74
N LEU A 337 -6.88 -17.40 -11.61
CA LEU A 337 -8.11 -16.63 -11.53
C LEU A 337 -7.87 -15.13 -11.77
N LEU A 338 -6.76 -14.59 -11.24
CA LEU A 338 -6.46 -13.16 -11.28
C LEU A 338 -5.43 -12.78 -12.36
N ALA A 339 -4.85 -13.75 -13.08
CA ALA A 339 -4.01 -13.46 -14.24
C ALA A 339 -4.71 -12.57 -15.30
N PRO A 340 -6.01 -12.76 -15.63
CA PRO A 340 -6.69 -11.83 -16.53
C PRO A 340 -6.77 -10.41 -15.97
N VAL A 341 -6.90 -10.25 -14.65
CA VAL A 341 -6.90 -8.92 -14.00
C VAL A 341 -5.53 -8.28 -14.14
N ALA A 342 -4.46 -8.99 -13.78
CA ALA A 342 -3.09 -8.50 -13.95
C ALA A 342 -2.80 -8.13 -15.42
N TRP A 343 -3.24 -8.97 -16.36
CA TRP A 343 -3.09 -8.70 -17.78
C TRP A 343 -3.82 -7.43 -18.22
N MET A 344 -5.03 -7.18 -17.72
CA MET A 344 -5.77 -5.94 -17.98
C MET A 344 -5.11 -4.70 -17.39
N LEU A 345 -4.27 -4.82 -16.36
CA LEU A 345 -3.48 -3.71 -15.83
C LEU A 345 -2.28 -3.35 -16.74
N GLY A 346 -2.03 -4.14 -17.79
CA GLY A 346 -0.92 -3.95 -18.73
C GLY A 346 0.26 -4.90 -18.51
N VAL A 347 0.17 -5.85 -17.60
CA VAL A 347 1.19 -6.89 -17.37
C VAL A 347 1.21 -7.84 -18.58
N PRO A 348 2.39 -8.23 -19.12
CA PRO A 348 2.50 -9.30 -20.12
C PRO A 348 1.89 -10.62 -19.61
N TRP A 349 1.32 -11.41 -20.53
CA TRP A 349 0.68 -12.66 -20.13
C TRP A 349 1.63 -13.66 -19.47
N THR A 350 2.91 -13.63 -19.84
CA THR A 350 4.00 -14.41 -19.22
C THR A 350 4.11 -14.20 -17.73
N ASP A 351 3.89 -12.97 -17.27
CA ASP A 351 4.06 -12.53 -15.90
C ASP A 351 2.73 -12.45 -15.14
N ALA A 352 1.62 -12.46 -15.90
CA ALA A 352 0.27 -12.24 -15.37
C ALA A 352 -0.12 -13.27 -14.30
N GLY A 353 0.36 -14.50 -14.42
CA GLY A 353 0.14 -15.56 -13.42
C GLY A 353 0.73 -15.21 -12.06
N LEU A 354 1.99 -14.79 -12.02
CA LEU A 354 2.68 -14.44 -10.78
C LEU A 354 2.11 -13.15 -10.17
N VAL A 355 1.89 -12.11 -10.99
CA VAL A 355 1.30 -10.86 -10.51
C VAL A 355 -0.14 -11.08 -10.03
N GLY A 356 -0.93 -11.88 -10.74
CA GLY A 356 -2.28 -12.28 -10.33
C GLY A 356 -2.29 -13.05 -9.01
N GLN A 357 -1.31 -13.96 -8.82
CA GLN A 357 -1.12 -14.66 -7.55
C GLN A 357 -0.87 -13.68 -6.40
N MET A 358 0.02 -12.71 -6.58
CA MET A 358 0.30 -11.69 -5.54
C MET A 358 -0.94 -10.86 -5.20
N ILE A 359 -1.71 -10.43 -6.20
CA ILE A 359 -2.99 -9.72 -5.99
C ILE A 359 -3.98 -10.60 -5.21
N GLY A 360 -4.03 -11.90 -5.53
CA GLY A 360 -4.89 -12.86 -4.83
C GLY A 360 -4.48 -13.08 -3.37
N VAL A 361 -3.19 -13.20 -3.13
CA VAL A 361 -2.61 -13.33 -1.78
C VAL A 361 -2.90 -12.09 -0.95
N ASP A 362 -2.73 -10.90 -1.52
CA ASP A 362 -3.08 -9.63 -0.87
C ASP A 362 -4.57 -9.60 -0.45
N LEU A 363 -5.46 -9.89 -1.38
CA LEU A 363 -6.91 -9.86 -1.14
C LEU A 363 -7.36 -10.86 -0.05
N VAL A 364 -6.83 -12.08 -0.10
CA VAL A 364 -7.27 -13.17 0.81
C VAL A 364 -6.58 -13.08 2.18
N LEU A 365 -5.32 -12.71 2.20
CA LEU A 365 -4.51 -12.64 3.41
C LEU A 365 -4.18 -11.20 3.79
N ASN A 366 -3.13 -10.67 3.19
CA ASN A 366 -2.73 -9.28 3.26
C ASN A 366 -1.56 -8.98 2.29
N GLU A 367 -1.34 -7.71 2.09
CA GLU A 367 -0.27 -7.16 1.26
C GLU A 367 1.14 -7.52 1.76
N PHE A 368 1.31 -7.66 3.08
CA PHE A 368 2.63 -8.00 3.64
C PHE A 368 3.08 -9.39 3.19
N VAL A 369 2.19 -10.38 3.26
CA VAL A 369 2.46 -11.74 2.76
C VAL A 369 2.71 -11.71 1.26
N ALA A 370 1.96 -10.91 0.51
CA ALA A 370 2.14 -10.76 -0.93
C ALA A 370 3.54 -10.20 -1.27
N PHE A 371 4.01 -9.15 -0.56
CA PHE A 371 5.36 -8.60 -0.75
C PHE A 371 6.46 -9.59 -0.35
N VAL A 372 6.29 -10.34 0.74
CA VAL A 372 7.24 -11.40 1.14
C VAL A 372 7.31 -12.51 0.11
N GLN A 373 6.16 -12.95 -0.42
CA GLN A 373 6.13 -13.96 -1.48
C GLN A 373 6.73 -13.45 -2.79
N LEU A 374 6.48 -12.18 -3.15
CA LEU A 374 7.07 -11.54 -4.33
C LEU A 374 8.60 -11.47 -4.19
N GLU A 375 9.11 -11.04 -3.04
CA GLU A 375 10.55 -11.02 -2.74
C GLU A 375 11.16 -12.42 -2.84
N ALA A 376 10.51 -13.42 -2.24
CA ALA A 376 10.97 -14.81 -2.28
C ALA A 376 10.99 -15.37 -3.71
N ALA A 377 9.98 -15.06 -4.53
CA ALA A 377 9.92 -15.47 -5.94
C ALA A 377 11.07 -14.83 -6.75
N LEU A 378 11.29 -13.53 -6.61
CA LEU A 378 12.38 -12.81 -7.28
C LEU A 378 13.76 -13.31 -6.81
N GLY A 379 13.95 -13.53 -5.52
CA GLY A 379 15.15 -14.09 -4.93
C GLY A 379 15.40 -15.56 -5.34
N GLY A 380 14.33 -16.29 -5.66
CA GLY A 380 14.36 -17.65 -6.21
C GLY A 380 14.63 -17.72 -7.71
N GLY A 381 14.81 -16.59 -8.39
CA GLY A 381 15.14 -16.48 -9.82
C GLY A 381 13.93 -16.32 -10.73
N ALA A 382 12.75 -16.02 -10.19
CA ALA A 382 11.62 -15.60 -11.03
C ALA A 382 11.98 -14.27 -11.74
N ALA A 383 11.94 -14.26 -13.06
CA ALA A 383 12.17 -13.07 -13.86
C ALA A 383 10.81 -12.41 -14.14
N LEU A 384 10.60 -11.21 -13.58
CA LEU A 384 9.53 -10.31 -13.99
C LEU A 384 10.11 -9.19 -14.86
N ASP A 385 9.39 -8.81 -15.88
CA ASP A 385 9.68 -7.57 -16.61
C ASP A 385 9.59 -6.39 -15.63
N GLU A 386 10.45 -5.38 -15.78
CA GLU A 386 10.47 -4.18 -14.94
C GLU A 386 9.09 -3.51 -14.86
N ARG A 387 8.40 -3.44 -16.00
CA ARG A 387 7.01 -2.96 -16.08
C ARG A 387 6.07 -3.78 -15.20
N SER A 388 6.19 -5.12 -15.22
CA SER A 388 5.37 -6.04 -14.43
C SER A 388 5.60 -5.84 -12.94
N LEU A 389 6.85 -5.64 -12.54
CA LEU A 389 7.22 -5.39 -11.16
C LEU A 389 6.69 -4.05 -10.66
N ILE A 390 6.80 -2.98 -11.46
CA ILE A 390 6.23 -1.67 -11.13
C ILE A 390 4.72 -1.78 -10.96
N ILE A 391 4.00 -2.38 -11.91
CA ILE A 391 2.53 -2.55 -11.82
C ILE A 391 2.16 -3.37 -10.59
N ALA A 392 2.90 -4.43 -10.26
CA ALA A 392 2.68 -5.23 -9.05
C ALA A 392 2.86 -4.38 -7.78
N ILE A 393 3.92 -3.56 -7.69
CA ILE A 393 4.13 -2.65 -6.54
C ILE A 393 2.93 -1.71 -6.35
N TYR A 394 2.38 -1.14 -7.42
CA TYR A 394 1.20 -0.28 -7.34
C TYR A 394 -0.06 -1.06 -6.94
N ALA A 395 -0.25 -2.26 -7.46
CA ALA A 395 -1.42 -3.10 -7.16
C ALA A 395 -1.43 -3.59 -5.71
N LEU A 396 -0.24 -3.88 -5.15
CA LEU A 396 -0.07 -4.38 -3.78
C LEU A 396 0.05 -3.26 -2.73
N ALA A 397 0.13 -1.98 -3.15
CA ALA A 397 0.22 -0.86 -2.22
C ALA A 397 -1.15 -0.53 -1.59
N THR A 398 -1.79 -1.51 -0.95
CA THR A 398 -3.16 -1.43 -0.45
C THR A 398 -3.34 -2.30 0.80
N PHE A 399 -4.26 -1.91 1.69
CA PHE A 399 -4.71 -2.70 2.85
C PHE A 399 -6.08 -3.36 2.58
N ALA A 400 -6.44 -3.60 1.32
CA ALA A 400 -7.76 -4.08 0.93
C ALA A 400 -7.92 -5.60 1.12
N ASN A 401 -7.90 -6.07 2.35
CA ASN A 401 -8.03 -7.48 2.74
C ASN A 401 -9.02 -7.69 3.90
N PHE A 402 -9.38 -8.95 4.17
CA PHE A 402 -10.35 -9.29 5.23
C PHE A 402 -9.87 -8.89 6.64
N GLY A 403 -8.56 -8.95 6.90
CA GLY A 403 -7.97 -8.51 8.16
C GLY A 403 -8.23 -7.02 8.42
N SER A 404 -8.09 -6.20 7.38
CA SER A 404 -8.34 -4.76 7.45
C SER A 404 -9.81 -4.42 7.67
N VAL A 405 -10.74 -5.22 7.17
CA VAL A 405 -12.18 -5.08 7.50
C VAL A 405 -12.38 -5.24 9.01
N ALA A 406 -11.82 -6.32 9.58
CA ALA A 406 -11.95 -6.58 11.00
C ALA A 406 -11.31 -5.47 11.85
N MET A 407 -10.11 -5.01 11.46
CA MET A 407 -9.42 -3.90 12.13
C MET A 407 -10.23 -2.60 12.06
N THR A 408 -10.78 -2.25 10.90
CA THR A 408 -11.59 -1.02 10.75
C THR A 408 -12.86 -1.08 11.59
N VAL A 409 -13.58 -2.21 11.58
CA VAL A 409 -14.79 -2.39 12.39
C VAL A 409 -14.48 -2.33 13.89
N ALA A 410 -13.35 -2.89 14.31
CA ALA A 410 -12.91 -2.80 15.69
C ALA A 410 -12.50 -1.37 16.07
N GLY A 411 -11.53 -0.77 15.34
CA GLY A 411 -10.94 0.50 15.71
C GLY A 411 -11.87 1.70 15.54
N VAL A 412 -12.52 1.85 14.39
CA VAL A 412 -13.50 2.92 14.20
C VAL A 412 -14.76 2.68 15.04
N GLY A 413 -15.13 1.41 15.25
CA GLY A 413 -16.23 1.03 16.14
C GLY A 413 -15.97 1.30 17.64
N GLU A 414 -14.70 1.40 18.05
CA GLU A 414 -14.30 1.86 19.39
C GLU A 414 -14.47 3.38 19.55
N ILE A 415 -14.20 4.12 18.44
CA ILE A 415 -14.36 5.59 18.38
C ILE A 415 -15.85 5.99 18.39
N ALA A 416 -16.68 5.28 17.63
CA ALA A 416 -18.10 5.53 17.46
C ALA A 416 -18.89 4.20 17.58
N PRO A 417 -19.18 3.71 18.81
CA PRO A 417 -19.81 2.41 19.03
C PRO A 417 -21.20 2.30 18.38
N GLU A 418 -21.94 3.40 18.29
CA GLU A 418 -23.25 3.47 17.63
C GLU A 418 -23.20 3.22 16.13
N ARG A 419 -22.04 3.40 15.48
CA ARG A 419 -21.83 3.18 14.03
C ARG A 419 -21.25 1.80 13.71
N ARG A 420 -20.99 0.96 14.72
CA ARG A 420 -20.36 -0.36 14.55
C ARG A 420 -21.12 -1.27 13.57
N HIS A 421 -22.44 -1.21 13.61
CA HIS A 421 -23.29 -1.99 12.70
C HIS A 421 -23.11 -1.52 11.24
N ASP A 422 -23.07 -0.20 11.01
CA ASP A 422 -22.85 0.37 9.67
C ASP A 422 -21.45 0.01 9.14
N LEU A 423 -20.42 0.12 10.00
CA LEU A 423 -19.05 -0.26 9.66
C LEU A 423 -18.94 -1.74 9.26
N ALA A 424 -19.59 -2.64 10.00
CA ALA A 424 -19.62 -4.07 9.68
C ALA A 424 -20.34 -4.35 8.35
N ARG A 425 -21.47 -3.67 8.11
CA ARG A 425 -22.27 -3.80 6.88
C ARG A 425 -21.53 -3.27 5.66
N LEU A 426 -20.80 -2.15 5.79
CA LEU A 426 -20.04 -1.53 4.71
C LEU A 426 -18.66 -2.18 4.49
N GLY A 427 -18.12 -2.88 5.49
CA GLY A 427 -16.72 -3.32 5.54
C GLY A 427 -16.26 -4.07 4.29
N VAL A 428 -16.99 -5.11 3.88
CA VAL A 428 -16.64 -5.90 2.68
C VAL A 428 -16.76 -5.06 1.40
N LYS A 429 -17.74 -4.15 1.32
CA LYS A 429 -17.84 -3.23 0.18
C LYS A 429 -16.68 -2.25 0.14
N ALA A 430 -16.26 -1.74 1.30
CA ALA A 430 -15.12 -0.83 1.41
C ALA A 430 -13.80 -1.52 1.05
N MET A 431 -13.62 -2.79 1.47
CA MET A 431 -12.50 -3.63 1.05
C MET A 431 -12.47 -3.78 -0.48
N PHE A 432 -13.59 -4.15 -1.07
CA PHE A 432 -13.67 -4.30 -2.52
C PHE A 432 -13.42 -2.95 -3.24
N ALA A 433 -13.95 -1.84 -2.72
CA ALA A 433 -13.68 -0.50 -3.24
C ALA A 433 -12.20 -0.12 -3.13
N GLY A 434 -11.55 -0.46 -2.01
CA GLY A 434 -10.12 -0.25 -1.78
C GLY A 434 -9.27 -1.01 -2.78
N MET A 435 -9.57 -2.29 -3.00
CA MET A 435 -8.91 -3.11 -4.01
C MET A 435 -9.10 -2.53 -5.42
N LEU A 436 -10.33 -2.15 -5.79
CA LEU A 436 -10.58 -1.50 -7.09
C LEU A 436 -9.80 -0.18 -7.24
N ALA A 437 -9.65 0.60 -6.17
CA ALA A 437 -8.87 1.84 -6.18
C ALA A 437 -7.37 1.58 -6.39
N ALA A 438 -6.81 0.56 -5.73
CA ALA A 438 -5.42 0.15 -5.91
C ALA A 438 -5.17 -0.39 -7.34
N LEU A 439 -6.06 -1.27 -7.84
CA LEU A 439 -5.97 -1.78 -9.21
C LEU A 439 -6.14 -0.65 -10.25
N LEU A 440 -7.00 0.33 -9.99
CA LEU A 440 -7.12 1.53 -10.84
C LEU A 440 -5.81 2.32 -10.85
N THR A 441 -5.18 2.49 -9.68
CA THR A 441 -3.88 3.15 -9.55
C THR A 441 -2.79 2.38 -10.31
N ALA A 442 -2.77 1.05 -10.20
CA ALA A 442 -1.87 0.19 -10.97
C ALA A 442 -2.13 0.26 -12.48
N ALA A 443 -3.41 0.36 -12.91
CA ALA A 443 -3.74 0.57 -14.31
C ALA A 443 -3.21 1.90 -14.85
N PHE A 444 -3.31 3.00 -14.08
CA PHE A 444 -2.72 4.29 -14.46
C PHE A 444 -1.19 4.21 -14.55
N ALA A 445 -0.54 3.53 -13.60
CA ALA A 445 0.89 3.26 -13.71
C ALA A 445 1.18 2.45 -14.99
N GLY A 446 0.43 1.37 -15.25
CA GLY A 446 0.54 0.53 -16.43
C GLY A 446 0.27 1.26 -17.76
N MET A 447 -0.45 2.36 -17.76
CA MET A 447 -0.62 3.21 -18.96
C MET A 447 0.63 4.05 -19.25
N LEU A 448 1.43 4.36 -18.25
CA LEU A 448 2.48 5.37 -18.33
C LEU A 448 3.90 4.78 -18.29
N VAL A 449 4.10 3.60 -17.69
CA VAL A 449 5.39 2.91 -17.68
C VAL A 449 5.62 2.01 -18.88
#